data_c1d8ed6f47719bea0c8d93d53315aefe
#
_entry.id   c1d8ed6f47719bea0c8d93d53315aefe
#
_cell.length_a   1.000
_cell.length_b   1.000
_cell.length_c   1.000
_cell.angle_alpha   90.00
_cell.angle_beta   90.00
_cell.angle_gamma   90.00
#
_symmetry.space_group_name_H-M   'P 1'
#
loop_
_entity.id
_entity.type
_entity.pdbx_description
1 polymer ?
#
loop_
_entity_poly.entity_id
_entity_poly.type
_entity_poly.pdbx_seq_one_letter_code
_entity_poly.pdbx_strand_id
1 'polypeptide(L)'
;MIDKAEIMDENGIFRAVTRIAHEIIEKNKGVDDIVLIGIQRRGVPLSKMIAEKIKGVEGKDVPVGILDITLYRDDLSMLAEHPIINGTEINFSINGKKIVLVDDVIYTGRTVRAAIDALMDIGRPKMIQLAVLVDRGHRELPIRADYVGKNVPTSKSEVVNVKLYDIDRVNVVTISDLEKGISH
;
A
#
# COMPACT_ATOMS: atom_id res chain seq x y z
N MET A 1 -10.14 -21.40 1.88
CA MET A 1 -8.87 -21.02 1.21
C MET A 1 -7.76 -21.69 1.99
N ILE A 2 -6.97 -22.55 1.38
CA ILE A 2 -5.87 -23.29 2.03
C ILE A 2 -4.57 -22.58 1.68
N ASP A 3 -3.81 -22.17 2.69
CA ASP A 3 -2.50 -21.56 2.49
C ASP A 3 -1.56 -22.60 1.86
N LYS A 4 -0.98 -22.25 0.73
CA LYS A 4 -0.10 -23.09 -0.09
C LYS A 4 1.37 -22.94 0.32
N ALA A 5 1.76 -21.71 0.62
CA ALA A 5 3.13 -21.40 1.01
C ALA A 5 3.19 -20.11 1.83
N GLU A 6 4.11 -20.07 2.78
CA GLU A 6 4.53 -18.86 3.45
C GLU A 6 5.60 -18.15 2.60
N ILE A 7 5.39 -16.86 2.34
CA ILE A 7 6.27 -16.02 1.51
C ILE A 7 7.21 -15.17 2.36
N MET A 8 6.69 -14.65 3.46
CA MET A 8 7.44 -13.90 4.45
C MET A 8 6.91 -14.21 5.85
N ASP A 9 7.82 -14.47 6.76
CA ASP A 9 7.58 -14.42 8.19
C ASP A 9 7.63 -12.96 8.71
N GLU A 10 7.42 -12.78 9.99
CA GLU A 10 7.52 -11.47 10.65
C GLU A 10 8.86 -10.78 10.42
N ASN A 11 9.96 -11.50 10.57
CA ASN A 11 11.30 -10.97 10.33
C ASN A 11 11.51 -10.56 8.86
N GLY A 12 10.94 -11.32 7.94
CA GLY A 12 10.95 -11.00 6.51
C GLY A 12 10.23 -9.70 6.20
N ILE A 13 9.07 -9.48 6.83
CA ILE A 13 8.30 -8.23 6.70
C ILE A 13 9.11 -7.06 7.27
N PHE A 14 9.67 -7.19 8.47
CA PHE A 14 10.47 -6.11 9.07
C PHE A 14 11.71 -5.76 8.25
N ARG A 15 12.41 -6.75 7.68
CA ARG A 15 13.54 -6.50 6.77
C ARG A 15 13.11 -5.78 5.50
N ALA A 16 11.98 -6.17 4.90
CA ALA A 16 11.44 -5.52 3.72
C ALA A 16 11.06 -4.07 3.99
N VAL A 17 10.35 -3.80 5.09
CA VAL A 17 9.98 -2.44 5.51
C VAL A 17 11.21 -1.58 5.79
N THR A 18 12.22 -2.12 6.45
CA THR A 18 13.48 -1.41 6.72
C THR A 18 14.19 -1.02 5.42
N ARG A 19 14.28 -1.94 4.46
CA ARG A 19 14.86 -1.67 3.14
C ARG A 19 14.07 -0.61 2.38
N ILE A 20 12.75 -0.69 2.36
CA ILE A 20 11.88 0.31 1.72
C ILE A 20 12.12 1.70 2.34
N ALA A 21 12.21 1.80 3.66
CA ALA A 21 12.49 3.07 4.33
C ALA A 21 13.83 3.68 3.88
N HIS A 22 14.89 2.87 3.81
CA HIS A 22 16.20 3.30 3.31
C HIS A 22 16.15 3.73 1.83
N GLU A 23 15.46 2.99 1.00
CA GLU A 23 15.29 3.31 -0.43
C GLU A 23 14.52 4.64 -0.63
N ILE A 24 13.51 4.92 0.19
CA ILE A 24 12.77 6.19 0.19
C ILE A 24 13.70 7.35 0.52
N ILE A 25 14.49 7.21 1.58
CA ILE A 25 15.46 8.24 2.01
C ILE A 25 16.48 8.50 0.91
N GLU A 26 17.05 7.45 0.34
CA GLU A 26 18.09 7.55 -0.69
C GLU A 26 17.55 8.20 -1.97
N LYS A 27 16.44 7.70 -2.50
CA LYS A 27 15.84 8.21 -3.73
C LYS A 27 15.43 9.67 -3.64
N ASN A 28 14.96 10.09 -2.48
CA ASN A 28 14.50 11.46 -2.25
C ASN A 28 15.57 12.39 -1.67
N LYS A 29 16.79 11.89 -1.43
CA LYS A 29 17.91 12.63 -0.83
C LYS A 29 17.54 13.24 0.53
N GLY A 30 16.96 12.43 1.37
CA GLY A 30 16.38 12.81 2.64
C GLY A 30 14.86 12.73 2.62
N VAL A 31 14.23 13.29 3.65
CA VAL A 31 12.77 13.18 3.85
C VAL A 31 12.05 14.52 3.93
N ASP A 32 12.73 15.61 3.59
CA ASP A 32 12.12 16.92 3.52
C ASP A 32 11.01 16.89 2.43
N ASP A 33 9.84 17.40 2.77
CA ASP A 33 8.64 17.38 1.93
C ASP A 33 8.05 15.99 1.60
N ILE A 34 8.53 14.94 2.25
CA ILE A 34 7.93 13.59 2.18
C ILE A 34 6.73 13.51 3.13
N VAL A 35 5.65 12.94 2.64
CA VAL A 35 4.52 12.47 3.44
C VAL A 35 4.17 11.05 3.03
N LEU A 36 3.81 10.21 4.00
CA LEU A 36 3.36 8.84 3.75
C LEU A 36 1.84 8.81 3.81
N ILE A 37 1.22 8.12 2.87
CA ILE A 37 -0.23 7.92 2.86
C ILE A 37 -0.51 6.44 2.68
N GLY A 38 -1.05 5.81 3.73
CA GLY A 38 -1.44 4.41 3.73
C GLY A 38 -2.84 4.23 3.14
N ILE A 39 -2.97 3.34 2.17
CA ILE A 39 -4.28 2.92 1.65
C ILE A 39 -4.92 1.98 2.67
N GLN A 40 -6.15 2.29 3.06
CA GLN A 40 -6.91 1.44 3.96
C GLN A 40 -7.21 0.09 3.30
N ARG A 41 -7.01 -1.04 3.98
CA ARG A 41 -6.72 -1.20 5.42
C ARG A 41 -5.22 -1.42 5.71
N ARG A 42 -4.53 -2.31 5.01
CA ARG A 42 -3.18 -2.80 5.36
C ARG A 42 -2.05 -1.86 4.98
N GLY A 43 -2.29 -0.93 4.08
CA GLY A 43 -1.34 0.15 3.81
C GLY A 43 -1.10 1.07 5.00
N VAL A 44 -2.07 1.18 5.92
CA VAL A 44 -1.98 2.05 7.10
C VAL A 44 -0.92 1.57 8.09
N PRO A 45 -0.98 0.34 8.63
CA PRO A 45 0.09 -0.14 9.52
C PRO A 45 1.46 -0.18 8.83
N LEU A 46 1.52 -0.53 7.54
CA LEU A 46 2.78 -0.50 6.78
C LEU A 46 3.37 0.91 6.71
N SER A 47 2.55 1.93 6.43
CA SER A 47 3.02 3.32 6.39
C SER A 47 3.57 3.80 7.73
N LYS A 48 2.93 3.39 8.84
CA LYS A 48 3.42 3.68 10.20
C LYS A 48 4.76 3.00 10.48
N MET A 49 4.90 1.73 10.12
CA MET A 49 6.17 1.00 10.25
C MET A 49 7.29 1.67 9.45
N ILE A 50 7.02 2.10 8.23
CA ILE A 50 7.98 2.83 7.38
C ILE A 50 8.37 4.15 8.04
N ALA A 51 7.40 4.93 8.54
CA ALA A 51 7.65 6.20 9.23
C ALA A 51 8.54 6.03 10.47
N GLU A 52 8.32 4.99 11.27
CA GLU A 52 9.16 4.66 12.43
C GLU A 52 10.59 4.34 12.03
N LYS A 53 10.78 3.56 10.95
CA LYS A 53 12.12 3.26 10.42
C LYS A 53 12.83 4.51 9.91
N ILE A 54 12.13 5.37 9.19
CA ILE A 54 12.65 6.66 8.73
C ILE A 54 13.08 7.53 9.92
N LYS A 55 12.25 7.63 10.96
CA LYS A 55 12.59 8.35 12.18
C LYS A 55 13.85 7.82 12.85
N GLY A 56 14.01 6.51 12.90
CA GLY A 56 15.20 5.87 13.46
C GLY A 56 16.49 6.19 12.70
N VAL A 57 16.41 6.42 11.39
CA VAL A 57 17.57 6.71 10.52
C VAL A 57 17.84 8.21 10.42
N GLU A 58 16.81 9.01 10.14
CA GLU A 58 16.93 10.46 9.87
C GLU A 58 16.74 11.33 11.12
N GLY A 59 16.19 10.79 12.20
CA GLY A 59 15.81 11.56 13.38
C GLY A 59 14.66 12.54 13.15
N LYS A 60 13.93 12.39 12.05
CA LYS A 60 12.82 13.27 11.64
C LYS A 60 11.52 12.50 11.57
N ASP A 61 10.45 13.12 12.06
CA ASP A 61 9.10 12.60 11.87
C ASP A 61 8.59 12.92 10.46
N VAL A 62 8.02 11.90 9.80
CA VAL A 62 7.35 12.04 8.51
C VAL A 62 5.85 11.96 8.75
N PRO A 63 5.04 12.94 8.27
CA PRO A 63 3.60 12.89 8.43
C PRO A 63 3.00 11.64 7.77
N VAL A 64 2.05 11.01 8.44
CA VAL A 64 1.33 9.81 7.95
C VAL A 64 -0.15 10.13 7.85
N GLY A 65 -0.71 9.94 6.67
CA GLY A 65 -2.15 10.04 6.40
C GLY A 65 -2.77 8.68 6.07
N ILE A 66 -4.08 8.61 6.22
CA ILE A 66 -4.90 7.45 5.91
C ILE A 66 -5.82 7.80 4.75
N LEU A 67 -5.85 6.98 3.71
CA LEU A 67 -6.69 7.14 2.54
C LEU A 67 -7.67 5.98 2.39
N ASP A 68 -8.95 6.31 2.40
CA ASP A 68 -10.01 5.38 2.03
C ASP A 68 -10.40 5.60 0.55
N ILE A 69 -10.24 4.57 -0.26
CA ILE A 69 -10.50 4.62 -1.70
C ILE A 69 -11.86 4.02 -2.09
N THR A 70 -12.70 3.65 -1.14
CA THR A 70 -13.95 2.93 -1.40
C THR A 70 -14.81 3.60 -2.46
N LEU A 71 -14.88 4.94 -2.47
CA LEU A 71 -15.67 5.73 -3.42
C LEU A 71 -15.03 5.87 -4.80
N TYR A 72 -13.74 5.57 -4.92
CA TYR A 72 -12.97 5.73 -6.16
C TYR A 72 -12.74 4.41 -6.89
N ARG A 73 -13.22 3.31 -6.31
CA ARG A 73 -13.12 1.98 -6.92
C ARG A 73 -14.13 1.84 -8.07
N ASP A 74 -13.65 1.41 -9.22
CA ASP A 74 -14.45 1.23 -10.42
C ASP A 74 -15.42 0.04 -10.35
N ASP A 75 -15.20 -0.90 -9.41
CA ASP A 75 -16.08 -2.04 -9.12
C ASP A 75 -17.29 -1.68 -8.23
N LEU A 76 -17.31 -0.49 -7.59
CA LEU A 76 -18.35 -0.04 -6.67
C LEU A 76 -19.10 1.22 -7.13
N SER A 77 -18.74 1.81 -8.27
CA SER A 77 -19.20 3.13 -8.74
C SER A 77 -20.69 3.22 -9.12
N MET A 78 -21.44 2.13 -9.07
CA MET A 78 -22.85 2.08 -9.48
C MET A 78 -23.86 2.28 -8.33
N LEU A 79 -23.45 2.50 -7.08
CA LEU A 79 -24.34 2.38 -5.93
C LEU A 79 -24.44 3.60 -4.99
N ALA A 80 -23.75 4.70 -5.22
CA ALA A 80 -23.79 5.84 -4.29
C ALA A 80 -24.12 7.17 -4.97
N GLU A 81 -25.30 7.70 -4.69
CA GLU A 81 -25.72 9.06 -5.08
C GLU A 81 -25.02 10.18 -4.29
N HIS A 82 -24.32 9.87 -3.19
CA HIS A 82 -23.57 10.82 -2.38
C HIS A 82 -22.27 10.21 -1.87
N PRO A 83 -21.09 10.78 -2.19
CA PRO A 83 -19.82 10.32 -1.67
C PRO A 83 -19.69 10.64 -0.18
N ILE A 84 -19.78 9.64 0.68
CA ILE A 84 -19.39 9.75 2.08
C ILE A 84 -17.90 9.41 2.15
N ILE A 85 -17.04 10.40 2.39
CA ILE A 85 -15.61 10.21 2.65
C ILE A 85 -15.46 9.68 4.08
N ASN A 86 -15.79 8.41 4.28
CA ASN A 86 -15.60 7.75 5.54
C ASN A 86 -14.23 7.09 5.58
N GLY A 87 -13.40 7.46 6.56
CA GLY A 87 -12.14 6.81 6.86
C GLY A 87 -10.89 7.44 6.25
N THR A 88 -10.99 8.49 5.43
CA THR A 88 -9.83 9.29 5.01
C THR A 88 -9.46 10.29 6.11
N GLU A 89 -8.21 10.20 6.58
CA GLU A 89 -7.65 11.08 7.61
C GLU A 89 -6.29 11.61 7.15
N ILE A 90 -6.29 12.77 6.48
CA ILE A 90 -5.09 13.47 6.05
C ILE A 90 -5.12 14.86 6.68
N ASN A 91 -4.47 15.01 7.85
CA ASN A 91 -4.52 16.19 8.70
C ASN A 91 -3.41 17.21 8.38
N PHE A 92 -2.94 17.21 7.14
CA PHE A 92 -1.90 18.11 6.63
C PHE A 92 -2.15 18.41 5.15
N SER A 93 -1.57 19.51 4.66
CA SER A 93 -1.63 19.83 3.24
C SER A 93 -0.70 18.92 2.44
N ILE A 94 -1.21 18.35 1.34
CA ILE A 94 -0.41 17.59 0.38
C ILE A 94 0.14 18.45 -0.77
N ASN A 95 -0.25 19.73 -0.82
CA ASN A 95 0.18 20.64 -1.88
C ASN A 95 1.70 20.79 -1.89
N GLY A 96 2.33 20.57 -3.03
CA GLY A 96 3.78 20.64 -3.20
C GLY A 96 4.58 19.57 -2.47
N LYS A 97 3.93 18.62 -1.80
CA LYS A 97 4.58 17.50 -1.12
C LYS A 97 4.89 16.35 -2.07
N LYS A 98 5.90 15.58 -1.71
CA LYS A 98 6.18 14.27 -2.32
C LYS A 98 5.43 13.22 -1.50
N ILE A 99 4.42 12.61 -2.10
CA ILE A 99 3.64 11.56 -1.46
C ILE A 99 4.31 10.22 -1.74
N VAL A 100 4.53 9.42 -0.71
CA VAL A 100 4.74 7.98 -0.84
C VAL A 100 3.45 7.29 -0.45
N LEU A 101 2.74 6.80 -1.45
CA LEU A 101 1.52 6.02 -1.29
C LEU A 101 1.92 4.59 -0.90
N VAL A 102 1.31 4.04 0.14
CA VAL A 102 1.69 2.74 0.70
C VAL A 102 0.52 1.77 0.65
N ASP A 103 0.77 0.58 0.11
CA ASP A 103 -0.19 -0.53 0.08
C ASP A 103 0.50 -1.87 0.38
N ASP A 104 -0.30 -2.90 0.66
CA ASP A 104 0.22 -4.23 0.95
C ASP A 104 0.59 -5.00 -0.32
N VAL A 105 -0.31 -5.08 -1.30
CA VAL A 105 -0.11 -5.85 -2.55
C VAL A 105 -0.51 -5.03 -3.76
N ILE A 106 0.38 -4.96 -4.75
CA ILE A 106 -0.02 -4.48 -6.08
C ILE A 106 -0.30 -5.67 -7.00
N TYR A 107 -1.45 -5.62 -7.65
CA TYR A 107 -1.94 -6.63 -8.60
C TYR A 107 -2.21 -5.98 -9.97
N THR A 108 -3.44 -5.59 -10.25
CA THR A 108 -3.83 -4.98 -11.53
C THR A 108 -3.41 -3.51 -11.65
N GLY A 109 -3.22 -2.82 -10.54
CA GLY A 109 -2.98 -1.38 -10.45
C GLY A 109 -4.25 -0.55 -10.22
N ARG A 110 -5.45 -1.17 -10.18
CA ARG A 110 -6.73 -0.43 -10.05
C ARG A 110 -6.89 0.25 -8.71
N THR A 111 -6.45 -0.37 -7.62
CA THR A 111 -6.43 0.23 -6.29
C THR A 111 -5.56 1.49 -6.27
N VAL A 112 -4.38 1.43 -6.84
CA VAL A 112 -3.46 2.57 -6.92
C VAL A 112 -4.02 3.68 -7.77
N ARG A 113 -4.65 3.38 -8.91
CA ARG A 113 -5.34 4.37 -9.73
C ARG A 113 -6.41 5.11 -8.92
N ALA A 114 -7.27 4.37 -8.21
CA ALA A 114 -8.30 4.95 -7.34
C ALA A 114 -7.70 5.87 -6.27
N ALA A 115 -6.59 5.46 -5.66
CA ALA A 115 -5.87 6.27 -4.69
C ALA A 115 -5.30 7.58 -5.29
N ILE A 116 -4.74 7.51 -6.48
CA ILE A 116 -4.24 8.69 -7.20
C ILE A 116 -5.39 9.65 -7.50
N ASP A 117 -6.52 9.16 -8.01
CA ASP A 117 -7.70 9.97 -8.28
C ASP A 117 -8.19 10.68 -7.00
N ALA A 118 -8.27 9.96 -5.87
CA ALA A 118 -8.65 10.53 -4.58
C ALA A 118 -7.69 11.63 -4.12
N LEU A 119 -6.39 11.43 -4.26
CA LEU A 119 -5.39 12.42 -3.87
C LEU A 119 -5.45 13.68 -4.73
N MET A 120 -5.73 13.54 -6.03
CA MET A 120 -5.88 14.69 -6.93
C MET A 120 -7.11 15.53 -6.60
N ASP A 121 -8.15 14.93 -6.01
CA ASP A 121 -9.33 15.67 -5.52
C ASP A 121 -9.04 16.43 -4.21
N ILE A 122 -8.08 15.94 -3.41
CA ILE A 122 -7.71 16.57 -2.12
C ILE A 122 -6.75 17.75 -2.31
N GLY A 123 -5.85 17.67 -3.29
CA GLY A 123 -4.85 18.71 -3.50
C GLY A 123 -3.95 18.44 -4.69
N ARG A 124 -2.86 19.23 -4.76
CA ARG A 124 -1.86 19.12 -5.83
C ARG A 124 -0.49 18.75 -5.28
N PRO A 125 -0.18 17.48 -5.14
CA PRO A 125 1.15 17.03 -4.74
C PRO A 125 2.18 17.36 -5.84
N LYS A 126 3.45 17.50 -5.41
CA LYS A 126 4.58 17.67 -6.34
C LYS A 126 4.84 16.38 -7.13
N MET A 127 4.74 15.24 -6.44
CA MET A 127 4.87 13.92 -7.05
C MET A 127 4.20 12.87 -6.15
N ILE A 128 3.84 11.74 -6.76
CA ILE A 128 3.34 10.55 -6.07
C ILE A 128 4.27 9.39 -6.41
N GLN A 129 4.82 8.76 -5.38
CA GLN A 129 5.58 7.53 -5.44
C GLN A 129 4.75 6.41 -4.81
N LEU A 130 5.03 5.17 -5.14
CA LEU A 130 4.31 4.00 -4.64
C LEU A 130 5.25 3.02 -3.96
N ALA A 131 4.94 2.66 -2.73
CA ALA A 131 5.58 1.59 -1.97
C ALA A 131 4.57 0.46 -1.71
N VAL A 132 4.97 -0.78 -2.01
CA VAL A 132 4.17 -1.98 -1.73
C VAL A 132 5.00 -3.04 -1.04
N LEU A 133 4.38 -3.82 -0.17
CA LEU A 133 5.07 -4.95 0.46
C LEU A 133 5.31 -6.06 -0.55
N VAL A 134 4.31 -6.35 -1.39
CA VAL A 134 4.39 -7.41 -2.41
C VAL A 134 3.91 -6.91 -3.77
N ASP A 135 4.70 -7.20 -4.80
CA ASP A 135 4.27 -7.10 -6.19
C ASP A 135 4.03 -8.52 -6.73
N ARG A 136 2.79 -8.83 -7.08
CA ARG A 136 2.41 -10.16 -7.57
C ARG A 136 2.29 -10.27 -9.09
N GLY A 137 2.56 -9.18 -9.81
CA GLY A 137 2.38 -9.13 -11.27
C GLY A 137 0.93 -8.94 -11.72
N HIS A 138 0.64 -9.28 -12.97
CA HIS A 138 -0.69 -9.22 -13.61
C HIS A 138 -1.29 -7.82 -13.72
N ARG A 139 -0.47 -6.82 -14.07
CA ARG A 139 -0.96 -5.45 -14.30
C ARG A 139 -2.02 -5.41 -15.42
N GLU A 140 -3.03 -4.59 -15.21
CA GLU A 140 -3.99 -4.16 -16.23
C GLU A 140 -3.84 -2.67 -16.58
N LEU A 141 -3.13 -1.92 -15.75
CA LEU A 141 -2.81 -0.50 -15.93
C LEU A 141 -1.30 -0.29 -15.93
N PRO A 142 -0.76 0.76 -16.60
CA PRO A 142 0.66 1.04 -16.68
C PRO A 142 1.21 1.68 -15.39
N ILE A 143 1.02 1.01 -14.27
CA ILE A 143 1.42 1.44 -12.93
C ILE A 143 2.46 0.49 -12.38
N ARG A 144 3.56 1.05 -11.85
CA ARG A 144 4.62 0.30 -11.17
C ARG A 144 4.89 0.90 -9.80
N ALA A 145 5.25 0.04 -8.85
CA ALA A 145 5.75 0.50 -7.57
C ALA A 145 7.19 1.01 -7.70
N ASP A 146 7.50 2.10 -7.01
CA ASP A 146 8.86 2.63 -6.89
C ASP A 146 9.67 1.83 -5.87
N TYR A 147 9.00 1.29 -4.87
CA TYR A 147 9.58 0.52 -3.78
C TYR A 147 8.79 -0.76 -3.59
N VAL A 148 9.47 -1.90 -3.62
CA VAL A 148 8.85 -3.22 -3.51
C VAL A 148 9.55 -4.03 -2.44
N GLY A 149 8.79 -4.55 -1.48
CA GLY A 149 9.31 -5.45 -0.47
C GLY A 149 9.74 -6.79 -1.05
N LYS A 150 8.88 -7.42 -1.81
CA LYS A 150 9.17 -8.67 -2.52
C LYS A 150 8.37 -8.80 -3.81
N ASN A 151 9.05 -9.21 -4.89
CA ASN A 151 8.39 -9.64 -6.11
C ASN A 151 8.02 -11.12 -5.99
N VAL A 152 6.74 -11.43 -6.16
CA VAL A 152 6.21 -12.78 -6.03
C VAL A 152 5.39 -13.11 -7.27
N PRO A 153 5.99 -13.68 -8.31
CA PRO A 153 5.25 -14.13 -9.48
C PRO A 153 4.18 -15.14 -9.06
N THR A 154 2.93 -14.87 -9.42
CA THR A 154 1.78 -15.72 -9.10
C THR A 154 1.04 -16.11 -10.37
N SER A 155 0.22 -17.16 -10.29
CA SER A 155 -0.80 -17.41 -11.29
C SER A 155 -2.04 -16.53 -11.02
N LYS A 156 -2.96 -16.46 -12.00
CA LYS A 156 -4.22 -15.72 -11.79
C LYS A 156 -5.15 -16.39 -10.77
N SER A 157 -4.97 -17.69 -10.54
CA SER A 157 -5.73 -18.48 -9.56
C SER A 157 -5.16 -18.40 -8.15
N GLU A 158 -3.99 -17.83 -7.97
CA GLU A 158 -3.37 -17.65 -6.66
C GLU A 158 -3.72 -16.28 -6.08
N VAL A 159 -3.75 -16.20 -4.75
CA VAL A 159 -3.97 -14.97 -3.99
C VAL A 159 -2.82 -14.80 -3.01
N VAL A 160 -2.28 -13.59 -2.94
CA VAL A 160 -1.32 -13.20 -1.90
C VAL A 160 -2.11 -12.61 -0.74
N ASN A 161 -1.93 -13.20 0.44
CA ASN A 161 -2.56 -12.73 1.68
C ASN A 161 -1.49 -12.10 2.56
N VAL A 162 -1.61 -10.81 2.81
CA VAL A 162 -0.80 -10.09 3.79
C VAL A 162 -1.60 -10.01 5.09
N LYS A 163 -1.04 -10.49 6.18
CA LYS A 163 -1.59 -10.35 7.52
C LYS A 163 -0.63 -9.52 8.35
N LEU A 164 -1.16 -8.50 9.02
CA LEU A 164 -0.38 -7.57 9.84
C LEU A 164 -0.95 -7.52 11.25
N TYR A 165 -0.07 -7.49 12.25
CA TYR A 165 -0.43 -7.64 13.66
C TYR A 165 -1.53 -6.68 14.12
N ASP A 166 -1.51 -5.44 13.69
CA ASP A 166 -2.50 -4.42 14.08
C ASP A 166 -3.93 -4.81 13.68
N ILE A 167 -4.08 -5.55 12.58
CA ILE A 167 -5.37 -5.95 12.02
C ILE A 167 -5.65 -7.43 12.28
N ASP A 168 -4.66 -8.29 12.02
CA ASP A 168 -4.83 -9.74 11.93
C ASP A 168 -4.21 -10.49 13.13
N ARG A 169 -3.56 -9.79 14.06
CA ARG A 169 -2.84 -10.32 15.24
C ARG A 169 -1.69 -11.26 14.90
N VAL A 170 -1.20 -11.19 13.68
CA VAL A 170 -0.03 -11.92 13.20
C VAL A 170 0.62 -11.16 12.06
N ASN A 171 1.94 -11.28 11.92
CA ASN A 171 2.70 -10.74 10.81
C ASN A 171 3.16 -11.89 9.90
N VAL A 172 2.51 -12.07 8.76
CA VAL A 172 2.86 -13.12 7.79
C VAL A 172 2.34 -12.77 6.40
N VAL A 173 3.05 -13.20 5.38
CA VAL A 173 2.57 -13.17 3.98
C VAL A 173 2.50 -14.60 3.47
N THR A 174 1.34 -14.99 2.96
CA THR A 174 1.09 -16.34 2.40
C THR A 174 0.53 -16.25 0.98
N ILE A 175 0.66 -17.35 0.23
CA ILE A 175 -0.05 -17.59 -1.03
C ILE A 175 -1.09 -18.69 -0.79
N SER A 176 -2.29 -18.46 -1.31
CA SER A 176 -3.39 -19.44 -1.32
C SER A 176 -3.89 -19.65 -2.75
N ASP A 177 -4.44 -20.81 -3.03
CA ASP A 177 -5.22 -21.03 -4.24
C ASP A 177 -6.67 -20.56 -4.04
N LEU A 178 -7.21 -19.89 -5.06
CA LEU A 178 -8.66 -19.70 -5.15
C LEU A 178 -9.31 -21.08 -5.31
N GLU A 179 -10.16 -21.49 -4.38
CA GLU A 179 -10.96 -22.69 -4.54
C GLU A 179 -11.72 -22.55 -5.87
N LYS A 180 -11.51 -23.50 -6.78
CA LYS A 180 -12.40 -23.65 -7.93
C LYS A 180 -13.78 -23.95 -7.34
N GLY A 181 -14.70 -22.99 -7.47
CA GLY A 181 -16.07 -23.23 -7.10
C GLY A 181 -16.50 -24.56 -7.68
N ILE A 182 -17.00 -25.45 -6.83
CA ILE A 182 -17.57 -26.73 -7.28
C ILE A 182 -18.76 -26.34 -8.12
N SER A 183 -18.57 -26.39 -9.44
CA SER A 183 -19.69 -26.33 -10.38
C SER A 183 -20.47 -27.62 -10.24
N HIS A 184 -21.61 -27.55 -9.59
CA HIS A 184 -22.66 -28.56 -9.66
C HIS A 184 -23.60 -28.22 -10.81
#